data_202c330f97d81a66ec5838782bcd248f
#
_entry.id   202c330f97d81a66ec5838782bcd248f
#
_cell.length_a   1.000
_cell.length_b   1.000
_cell.length_c   1.000
_cell.angle_alpha   90.00
_cell.angle_beta   90.00
_cell.angle_gamma   90.00
#
_symmetry.space_group_name_H-M   'P 1'
#
loop_
_entity.id
_entity.type
_entity.pdbx_description
1 polymer ?
#
loop_
_entity_poly.entity_id
_entity_poly.type
_entity_poly.pdbx_seq_one_letter_code
_entity_poly.pdbx_strand_id
1 'polypeptide(L)'
;MIKKLALVVFLAFVWRGLLPQAAFGQTTELDQLVTALQNKYNKLTSLAADFTQIYHAPGEKMRRESGQLLLKKPGKMRWDYTSPEAKLFLSDGKSLLEYVPAERYATRSSIKDADDLRAPFAFLLGRGNLRRDFKRIEFSQEAPAKAGNKVLRLIPKRAADFKELLLEIEPGSLQLARLTLLESSGGRSDFLFANLRENVATSDAQFSFKAPVGVEVRNN
;
A
#
# COMPACT_ATOMS: atom_id res chain seq x y z
N MET A 1 -58.64 76.46 10.33
CA MET A 1 -58.85 75.04 10.72
C MET A 1 -58.02 74.22 9.76
N ILE A 2 -56.87 73.77 10.21
CA ILE A 2 -55.87 73.04 9.36
C ILE A 2 -55.94 71.60 9.79
N LYS A 3 -56.40 70.69 8.89
CA LYS A 3 -56.40 69.25 9.13
C LYS A 3 -55.00 68.68 8.92
N LYS A 4 -54.41 68.09 9.96
CA LYS A 4 -53.17 67.32 9.88
C LYS A 4 -53.40 65.96 9.27
N LEU A 5 -52.71 65.70 8.16
CA LEU A 5 -52.69 64.39 7.49
C LEU A 5 -51.55 63.59 8.08
N ALA A 6 -51.84 62.48 8.77
CA ALA A 6 -50.85 61.57 9.32
C ALA A 6 -50.43 60.57 8.24
N LEU A 7 -49.14 60.63 7.88
CA LEU A 7 -48.51 59.66 6.96
C LEU A 7 -48.09 58.41 7.75
N VAL A 8 -48.76 57.30 7.55
CA VAL A 8 -48.35 56.01 8.12
C VAL A 8 -47.36 55.34 7.16
N VAL A 9 -46.08 55.28 7.55
CA VAL A 9 -45.02 54.55 6.81
C VAL A 9 -45.07 53.11 7.26
N PHE A 10 -45.46 52.20 6.36
CA PHE A 10 -45.37 50.77 6.56
C PHE A 10 -43.94 50.30 6.27
N LEU A 11 -43.14 49.97 7.29
CA LEU A 11 -41.84 49.32 7.19
C LEU A 11 -42.07 47.82 6.94
N ALA A 12 -41.96 47.38 5.72
CA ALA A 12 -41.94 45.95 5.37
C ALA A 12 -40.56 45.37 5.77
N PHE A 13 -40.55 44.64 6.86
CA PHE A 13 -39.39 43.85 7.29
C PHE A 13 -39.26 42.63 6.40
N VAL A 14 -38.37 42.69 5.40
CA VAL A 14 -38.00 41.52 4.57
C VAL A 14 -37.11 40.62 5.43
N TRP A 15 -37.71 39.61 6.05
CA TRP A 15 -37.00 38.56 6.73
C TRP A 15 -36.32 37.65 5.65
N ARG A 16 -35.07 37.94 5.34
CA ARG A 16 -34.23 37.02 4.56
C ARG A 16 -33.96 35.80 5.44
N GLY A 17 -34.74 34.74 5.26
CA GLY A 17 -34.45 33.43 5.86
C GLY A 17 -33.11 32.95 5.35
N LEU A 18 -32.10 32.87 6.24
CA LEU A 18 -30.91 32.09 5.99
C LEU A 18 -31.33 30.62 5.90
N LEU A 19 -31.49 30.13 4.68
CA LEU A 19 -31.55 28.68 4.46
C LEU A 19 -30.19 28.10 4.87
N PRO A 20 -30.13 27.09 5.72
CA PRO A 20 -28.87 26.40 5.99
C PRO A 20 -28.39 25.80 4.65
N GLN A 21 -27.31 26.33 4.11
CA GLN A 21 -26.57 25.65 3.06
C GLN A 21 -26.14 24.31 3.63
N ALA A 22 -26.76 23.22 3.17
CA ALA A 22 -26.27 21.89 3.43
C ALA A 22 -24.83 21.86 2.97
N ALA A 23 -23.89 21.82 3.93
CA ALA A 23 -22.50 21.59 3.66
C ALA A 23 -22.39 20.17 3.08
N PHE A 24 -22.49 20.05 1.75
CA PHE A 24 -22.03 18.87 1.05
C PHE A 24 -20.56 18.74 1.43
N GLY A 25 -20.24 17.78 2.30
CA GLY A 25 -18.90 17.54 2.78
C GLY A 25 -17.97 17.34 1.57
N GLN A 26 -17.15 18.35 1.30
CA GLN A 26 -16.13 18.25 0.26
C GLN A 26 -15.18 17.15 0.73
N THR A 27 -15.08 16.09 -0.08
CA THR A 27 -14.10 15.03 0.14
C THR A 27 -12.71 15.67 0.14
N THR A 28 -11.95 15.44 1.19
CA THR A 28 -10.60 16.01 1.29
C THR A 28 -9.68 15.42 0.20
N GLU A 29 -8.60 16.13 -0.16
CA GLU A 29 -7.57 15.62 -1.09
C GLU A 29 -7.08 14.23 -0.67
N LEU A 30 -6.89 14.03 0.63
CA LEU A 30 -6.51 12.74 1.20
C LEU A 30 -7.55 11.65 0.89
N ASP A 31 -8.83 11.94 1.11
CA ASP A 31 -9.90 10.99 0.89
C ASP A 31 -10.05 10.61 -0.58
N GLN A 32 -9.88 11.57 -1.47
CA GLN A 32 -9.88 11.36 -2.91
C GLN A 32 -8.71 10.46 -3.33
N LEU A 33 -7.48 10.75 -2.85
CA LEU A 33 -6.29 9.98 -3.16
C LEU A 33 -6.41 8.54 -2.64
N VAL A 34 -6.81 8.34 -1.39
CA VAL A 34 -6.97 7.00 -0.78
C VAL A 34 -8.02 6.18 -1.53
N THR A 35 -9.14 6.81 -1.90
CA THR A 35 -10.22 6.15 -2.65
C THR A 35 -9.76 5.78 -4.07
N ALA A 36 -9.09 6.70 -4.76
CA ALA A 36 -8.57 6.46 -6.11
C ALA A 36 -7.52 5.34 -6.11
N LEU A 37 -6.59 5.38 -5.14
CA LEU A 37 -5.57 4.35 -4.95
C LEU A 37 -6.20 2.96 -4.72
N GLN A 38 -7.13 2.86 -3.76
CA GLN A 38 -7.83 1.60 -3.48
C GLN A 38 -8.56 1.07 -4.73
N ASN A 39 -9.28 1.95 -5.44
CA ASN A 39 -10.02 1.57 -6.64
C ASN A 39 -9.08 1.09 -7.77
N LYS A 40 -7.96 1.76 -7.97
CA LYS A 40 -6.95 1.34 -8.94
C LYS A 40 -6.43 -0.05 -8.60
N TYR A 41 -5.90 -0.24 -7.39
CA TYR A 41 -5.33 -1.53 -7.00
C TYR A 41 -6.37 -2.65 -6.90
N ASN A 42 -7.64 -2.36 -6.62
CA ASN A 42 -8.71 -3.36 -6.69
C ASN A 42 -8.94 -3.89 -8.12
N LYS A 43 -8.80 -3.04 -9.14
CA LYS A 43 -9.02 -3.40 -10.55
C LYS A 43 -7.85 -4.16 -11.18
N LEU A 44 -6.63 -4.02 -10.65
CA LEU A 44 -5.47 -4.73 -11.19
C LEU A 44 -5.64 -6.23 -11.03
N THR A 45 -5.28 -6.99 -12.05
CA THR A 45 -5.24 -8.46 -12.04
C THR A 45 -3.84 -9.00 -11.79
N SER A 46 -2.83 -8.28 -12.27
CA SER A 46 -1.41 -8.62 -12.12
C SER A 46 -0.54 -7.36 -12.15
N LEU A 47 0.67 -7.48 -11.63
CA LEU A 47 1.65 -6.40 -11.59
C LEU A 47 3.05 -7.00 -11.65
N ALA A 48 3.91 -6.43 -12.48
CA ALA A 48 5.34 -6.74 -12.52
C ALA A 48 6.15 -5.47 -12.29
N ALA A 49 7.27 -5.59 -11.57
CA ALA A 49 8.18 -4.47 -11.34
C ALA A 49 9.59 -4.99 -11.07
N ASP A 50 10.59 -4.17 -11.33
CA ASP A 50 11.89 -4.31 -10.69
C ASP A 50 11.82 -3.67 -9.32
N PHE A 51 12.50 -4.24 -8.33
CA PHE A 51 12.53 -3.65 -7.00
C PHE A 51 13.97 -3.53 -6.46
N THR A 52 14.15 -2.55 -5.60
CA THR A 52 15.29 -2.45 -4.70
C THR A 52 14.76 -2.38 -3.29
N GLN A 53 15.21 -3.28 -2.43
CA GLN A 53 14.96 -3.25 -0.99
C GLN A 53 16.18 -2.69 -0.28
N ILE A 54 15.97 -1.72 0.59
CA ILE A 54 16.99 -1.17 1.48
C ILE A 54 16.52 -1.42 2.90
N TYR A 55 17.27 -2.25 3.63
CA TYR A 55 17.00 -2.56 5.02
C TYR A 55 18.01 -1.87 5.92
N HIS A 56 17.50 -1.23 6.96
CA HIS A 56 18.30 -0.60 8.01
C HIS A 56 17.69 -0.94 9.37
N ALA A 57 18.51 -1.50 10.26
CA ALA A 57 18.14 -1.71 11.65
C ALA A 57 19.16 -1.06 12.60
N PRO A 58 18.75 -0.66 13.81
CA PRO A 58 19.65 -0.08 14.80
C PRO A 58 20.83 -1.03 15.10
N GLY A 59 22.05 -0.52 14.97
CA GLY A 59 23.28 -1.31 15.22
C GLY A 59 23.71 -2.25 14.10
N GLU A 60 22.95 -2.34 13.01
CA GLU A 60 23.29 -3.17 11.85
C GLU A 60 23.79 -2.33 10.67
N LYS A 61 24.59 -2.97 9.81
CA LYS A 61 24.95 -2.38 8.51
C LYS A 61 23.73 -2.37 7.61
N MET A 62 23.54 -1.27 6.88
CA MET A 62 22.52 -1.18 5.85
C MET A 62 22.70 -2.29 4.81
N ARG A 63 21.63 -3.00 4.50
CA ARG A 63 21.60 -4.04 3.45
C ARG A 63 20.79 -3.52 2.27
N ARG A 64 21.34 -3.74 1.08
CA ARG A 64 20.67 -3.41 -0.17
C ARG A 64 20.54 -4.66 -1.01
N GLU A 65 19.33 -4.97 -1.41
CA GLU A 65 18.99 -6.13 -2.21
C GLU A 65 18.14 -5.69 -3.40
N SER A 66 18.16 -6.43 -4.49
CA SER A 66 17.34 -6.10 -5.65
C SER A 66 16.91 -7.34 -6.42
N GLY A 67 15.88 -7.19 -7.24
CA GLY A 67 15.33 -8.27 -8.01
C GLY A 67 14.08 -7.89 -8.77
N GLN A 68 13.25 -8.89 -9.04
CA GLN A 68 12.00 -8.76 -9.79
C GLN A 68 10.81 -9.20 -8.94
N LEU A 69 9.73 -8.45 -9.07
CA LEU A 69 8.44 -8.72 -8.44
C LEU A 69 7.42 -9.09 -9.50
N LEU A 70 6.67 -10.16 -9.25
CA LEU A 70 5.48 -10.51 -10.01
C LEU A 70 4.33 -10.80 -9.06
N LEU A 71 3.21 -10.09 -9.22
CA LEU A 71 1.98 -10.30 -8.48
C LEU A 71 0.87 -10.77 -9.41
N LYS A 72 0.03 -11.69 -8.95
CA LYS A 72 -1.21 -12.11 -9.62
C LYS A 72 -2.32 -12.29 -8.59
N LYS A 73 -3.44 -11.65 -8.80
CA LYS A 73 -4.59 -11.83 -7.92
C LYS A 73 -5.36 -13.10 -8.21
N PRO A 74 -5.97 -13.72 -7.17
CA PRO A 74 -5.85 -13.36 -5.77
C PRO A 74 -4.62 -14.01 -5.10
N GLY A 75 -3.83 -13.20 -4.38
CA GLY A 75 -2.87 -13.67 -3.38
C GLY A 75 -1.61 -14.37 -3.88
N LYS A 76 -1.36 -14.44 -5.20
CA LYS A 76 -0.13 -15.01 -5.75
C LYS A 76 0.94 -13.95 -5.84
N MET A 77 2.15 -14.29 -5.39
CA MET A 77 3.27 -13.36 -5.44
C MET A 77 4.57 -14.14 -5.65
N ARG A 78 5.52 -13.50 -6.35
CA ARG A 78 6.85 -14.00 -6.59
C ARG A 78 7.84 -12.84 -6.48
N TRP A 79 8.81 -12.98 -5.59
CA TRP A 79 9.94 -12.08 -5.43
C TRP A 79 11.21 -12.85 -5.75
N ASP A 80 11.80 -12.57 -6.90
CA ASP A 80 13.09 -13.12 -7.30
C ASP A 80 14.19 -12.11 -6.95
N TYR A 81 14.88 -12.33 -5.84
CA TYR A 81 16.08 -11.55 -5.51
C TYR A 81 17.25 -12.05 -6.33
N THR A 82 17.98 -11.13 -6.91
CA THR A 82 19.14 -11.44 -7.79
C THR A 82 20.44 -10.83 -7.29
N SER A 83 20.40 -9.89 -6.38
CA SER A 83 21.58 -9.20 -5.84
C SER A 83 21.36 -8.82 -4.38
N PRO A 84 22.38 -8.93 -3.48
CA PRO A 84 23.68 -9.53 -3.74
C PRO A 84 23.63 -11.06 -3.83
N GLU A 85 22.59 -11.68 -3.22
CA GLU A 85 22.40 -13.12 -3.18
C GLU A 85 21.04 -13.50 -3.79
N ALA A 86 21.04 -14.63 -4.50
CA ALA A 86 19.82 -15.18 -5.06
C ALA A 86 18.93 -15.75 -3.92
N LYS A 87 17.67 -15.33 -3.87
CA LYS A 87 16.63 -15.92 -3.02
C LYS A 87 15.27 -15.74 -3.66
N LEU A 88 14.34 -16.61 -3.35
CA LEU A 88 12.98 -16.61 -3.88
C LEU A 88 11.99 -16.60 -2.71
N PHE A 89 11.09 -15.60 -2.72
CA PHE A 89 9.86 -15.66 -1.94
C PHE A 89 8.69 -15.85 -2.88
N LEU A 90 7.90 -16.90 -2.61
CA LEU A 90 6.82 -17.30 -3.48
C LEU A 90 5.54 -17.55 -2.70
N SER A 91 4.42 -17.01 -3.17
CA SER A 91 3.09 -17.43 -2.72
C SER A 91 2.27 -17.94 -3.89
N ASP A 92 1.69 -19.11 -3.74
CA ASP A 92 0.73 -19.70 -4.69
C ASP A 92 -0.73 -19.29 -4.39
N GLY A 93 -0.93 -18.48 -3.35
CA GLY A 93 -2.24 -18.08 -2.82
C GLY A 93 -2.71 -18.97 -1.64
N LYS A 94 -2.04 -20.07 -1.33
CA LYS A 94 -2.36 -21.02 -0.24
C LYS A 94 -1.20 -21.21 0.73
N SER A 95 0.02 -21.22 0.22
CA SER A 95 1.25 -21.36 0.98
C SER A 95 2.25 -20.27 0.62
N LEU A 96 3.17 -20.02 1.53
CA LEU A 96 4.35 -19.21 1.33
C LEU A 96 5.56 -20.12 1.28
N LEU A 97 6.45 -19.90 0.32
CA LEU A 97 7.70 -20.62 0.18
C LEU A 97 8.85 -19.61 0.15
N GLU A 98 9.87 -19.87 0.93
CA GLU A 98 11.16 -19.19 0.90
C GLU A 98 12.23 -20.19 0.45
N TYR A 99 13.05 -19.79 -0.53
CA TYR A 99 14.14 -20.61 -1.04
C TYR A 99 15.41 -19.77 -1.18
N VAL A 100 16.46 -20.21 -0.52
CA VAL A 100 17.81 -19.64 -0.62
C VAL A 100 18.71 -20.71 -1.25
N PRO A 101 19.13 -20.57 -2.52
CA PRO A 101 19.92 -21.60 -3.22
C PRO A 101 21.21 -22.01 -2.47
N ALA A 102 21.87 -21.06 -1.82
CA ALA A 102 23.10 -21.31 -1.07
C ALA A 102 22.90 -22.27 0.12
N GLU A 103 21.70 -22.32 0.70
CA GLU A 103 21.35 -23.15 1.84
C GLU A 103 20.86 -24.56 1.43
N ARG A 104 20.58 -24.78 0.14
CA ARG A 104 20.10 -26.04 -0.43
C ARG A 104 18.82 -26.59 0.18
N TYR A 105 18.03 -25.76 0.82
CA TYR A 105 16.68 -26.10 1.26
C TYR A 105 15.69 -24.97 0.98
N ALA A 106 14.42 -25.31 0.91
CA ALA A 106 13.32 -24.37 0.87
C ALA A 106 12.39 -24.61 2.06
N THR A 107 11.90 -23.53 2.65
CA THR A 107 10.91 -23.58 3.74
C THR A 107 9.54 -23.24 3.20
N ARG A 108 8.55 -24.08 3.51
CA ARG A 108 7.15 -23.82 3.17
C ARG A 108 6.32 -23.66 4.43
N SER A 109 5.53 -22.60 4.50
CA SER A 109 4.60 -22.32 5.59
C SER A 109 3.18 -22.09 5.09
N SER A 110 2.20 -22.32 5.96
CA SER A 110 0.81 -22.00 5.68
C SER A 110 0.63 -20.49 5.57
N ILE A 111 -0.24 -20.06 4.64
CA ILE A 111 -0.62 -18.65 4.52
C ILE A 111 -1.29 -18.09 5.79
N LYS A 112 -1.94 -18.94 6.60
CA LYS A 112 -2.54 -18.55 7.88
C LYS A 112 -1.47 -18.10 8.89
N ASP A 113 -0.30 -18.76 8.83
CA ASP A 113 0.82 -18.46 9.71
C ASP A 113 1.72 -17.33 9.16
N ALA A 114 1.58 -17.05 7.86
CA ALA A 114 2.36 -16.01 7.15
C ALA A 114 1.57 -14.69 6.94
N ASP A 115 0.43 -14.50 7.59
CA ASP A 115 -0.40 -13.30 7.41
C ASP A 115 0.34 -12.02 7.77
N ASP A 116 1.26 -12.08 8.72
CA ASP A 116 2.06 -10.93 9.17
C ASP A 116 3.06 -10.46 8.10
N LEU A 117 3.73 -11.37 7.40
CA LEU A 117 4.71 -11.02 6.35
C LEU A 117 4.08 -10.39 5.09
N ARG A 118 2.78 -10.61 4.87
CA ARG A 118 2.04 -10.12 3.69
C ARG A 118 1.19 -8.90 3.96
N ALA A 119 0.94 -8.57 5.22
CA ALA A 119 0.09 -7.44 5.58
C ALA A 119 0.45 -6.15 4.82
N PRO A 120 1.74 -5.80 4.64
CA PRO A 120 2.14 -4.61 3.90
C PRO A 120 1.76 -4.63 2.42
N PHE A 121 1.74 -5.82 1.81
CA PHE A 121 1.43 -6.01 0.39
C PHE A 121 0.01 -6.50 0.14
N ALA A 122 -0.78 -6.71 1.20
CA ALA A 122 -2.12 -7.29 1.11
C ALA A 122 -3.03 -6.51 0.16
N PHE A 123 -2.95 -5.18 0.15
CA PHE A 123 -3.77 -4.36 -0.74
C PHE A 123 -3.34 -4.49 -2.21
N LEU A 124 -2.03 -4.64 -2.48
CA LEU A 124 -1.50 -4.92 -3.83
C LEU A 124 -1.99 -6.28 -4.35
N LEU A 125 -2.14 -7.24 -3.44
CA LEU A 125 -2.64 -8.58 -3.73
C LEU A 125 -4.18 -8.67 -3.80
N GLY A 126 -4.90 -7.54 -3.65
CA GLY A 126 -6.36 -7.49 -3.67
C GLY A 126 -7.05 -8.10 -2.45
N ARG A 127 -6.33 -8.27 -1.34
CA ARG A 127 -6.85 -8.80 -0.07
C ARG A 127 -7.02 -7.72 1.01
N GLY A 128 -6.37 -6.58 0.86
CA GLY A 128 -6.41 -5.47 1.81
C GLY A 128 -7.41 -4.38 1.43
N ASN A 129 -7.88 -3.67 2.45
CA ASN A 129 -8.65 -2.46 2.30
C ASN A 129 -8.05 -1.38 3.20
N LEU A 130 -7.55 -0.30 2.59
CA LEU A 130 -6.82 0.75 3.31
C LEU A 130 -7.63 1.32 4.48
N ARG A 131 -8.91 1.65 4.28
CA ARG A 131 -9.73 2.24 5.35
C ARG A 131 -10.16 1.23 6.42
N ARG A 132 -10.34 -0.04 6.02
CA ARG A 132 -10.71 -1.11 6.96
C ARG A 132 -9.54 -1.51 7.83
N ASP A 133 -8.34 -1.64 7.25
CA ASP A 133 -7.21 -2.30 7.88
C ASP A 133 -6.30 -1.33 8.66
N PHE A 134 -6.35 -0.03 8.32
CA PHE A 134 -5.60 1.02 9.00
C PHE A 134 -6.50 1.95 9.82
N LYS A 135 -6.11 2.24 11.07
CA LYS A 135 -6.84 3.13 11.99
C LYS A 135 -6.59 4.61 11.71
N ARG A 136 -5.46 4.93 11.04
CA ARG A 136 -5.09 6.29 10.64
C ARG A 136 -4.43 6.23 9.27
N ILE A 137 -4.86 7.12 8.40
CA ILE A 137 -4.25 7.39 7.09
C ILE A 137 -4.13 8.90 6.99
N GLU A 138 -2.92 9.39 6.74
CA GLU A 138 -2.62 10.82 6.66
C GLU A 138 -1.49 11.07 5.65
N PHE A 139 -1.30 12.31 5.23
CA PHE A 139 -0.08 12.66 4.51
C PHE A 139 1.11 12.59 5.46
N SER A 140 2.19 11.95 5.01
CA SER A 140 3.44 11.87 5.77
C SER A 140 4.16 13.21 5.78
N GLN A 141 4.92 13.46 6.86
CA GLN A 141 5.90 14.54 6.91
C GLN A 141 7.22 14.15 6.24
N GLU A 142 7.42 12.86 5.93
CA GLU A 142 8.60 12.40 5.21
C GLU A 142 8.56 12.90 3.75
N ALA A 143 9.65 13.49 3.30
CA ALA A 143 9.77 13.95 1.92
C ALA A 143 9.72 12.76 0.94
N PRO A 144 9.05 12.90 -0.20
CA PRO A 144 9.06 11.88 -1.24
C PRO A 144 10.46 11.76 -1.85
N ALA A 145 10.83 10.54 -2.27
CA ALA A 145 12.08 10.30 -2.99
C ALA A 145 12.09 10.95 -4.38
N LYS A 146 10.92 11.07 -5.02
CA LYS A 146 10.72 11.78 -6.28
C LYS A 146 9.85 13.02 -6.06
N ALA A 147 10.35 14.19 -6.45
CA ALA A 147 9.59 15.43 -6.36
C ALA A 147 8.23 15.32 -7.05
N GLY A 148 7.19 15.85 -6.41
CA GLY A 148 5.80 15.77 -6.90
C GLY A 148 5.02 14.54 -6.44
N ASN A 149 5.67 13.49 -5.96
CA ASN A 149 4.97 12.36 -5.37
C ASN A 149 4.33 12.74 -4.02
N LYS A 150 3.30 11.99 -3.65
CA LYS A 150 2.64 12.10 -2.34
C LYS A 150 3.02 10.89 -1.48
N VAL A 151 3.30 11.14 -0.22
CA VAL A 151 3.59 10.05 0.74
C VAL A 151 2.43 9.94 1.72
N LEU A 152 1.78 8.78 1.74
CA LEU A 152 0.78 8.44 2.75
C LEU A 152 1.44 7.69 3.88
N ARG A 153 1.08 8.03 5.13
CA ARG A 153 1.43 7.34 6.36
C ARG A 153 0.21 6.58 6.86
N LEU A 154 0.36 5.28 7.08
CA LEU A 154 -0.71 4.38 7.48
C LEU A 154 -0.33 3.68 8.79
N ILE A 155 -1.23 3.74 9.79
CA ILE A 155 -1.07 3.08 11.08
C ILE A 155 -2.03 1.88 11.13
N PRO A 156 -1.55 0.64 11.29
CA PRO A 156 -2.41 -0.54 11.29
C PRO A 156 -3.37 -0.53 12.48
N LYS A 157 -4.58 -1.11 12.29
CA LYS A 157 -5.56 -1.29 13.37
C LYS A 157 -5.19 -2.42 14.33
N ARG A 158 -4.63 -3.49 13.78
CA ARG A 158 -4.20 -4.67 14.55
C ARG A 158 -2.70 -4.61 14.77
N ALA A 159 -2.25 -5.27 15.83
CA ALA A 159 -0.82 -5.46 16.02
C ALA A 159 -0.25 -6.21 14.81
N ALA A 160 0.89 -5.77 14.33
CA ALA A 160 1.64 -6.32 13.22
C ALA A 160 3.14 -6.17 13.52
N ASP A 161 3.98 -6.83 12.75
CA ASP A 161 5.44 -6.71 12.88
C ASP A 161 5.94 -5.30 12.55
N PHE A 162 5.10 -4.51 11.88
CA PHE A 162 5.37 -3.11 11.58
C PHE A 162 4.40 -2.18 12.33
N LYS A 163 4.90 -1.04 12.78
CA LYS A 163 4.12 0.03 13.44
C LYS A 163 3.53 1.03 12.44
N GLU A 164 4.19 1.21 11.29
CA GLU A 164 3.79 2.16 10.26
C GLU A 164 4.13 1.63 8.88
N LEU A 165 3.29 1.97 7.92
CA LEU A 165 3.50 1.75 6.49
C LEU A 165 3.48 3.11 5.79
N LEU A 166 4.51 3.42 4.99
CA LEU A 166 4.50 4.59 4.12
C LEU A 166 4.32 4.14 2.67
N LEU A 167 3.45 4.83 1.94
CA LEU A 167 3.23 4.60 0.51
C LEU A 167 3.57 5.88 -0.24
N GLU A 168 4.62 5.86 -1.04
CA GLU A 168 4.94 6.94 -1.96
C GLU A 168 4.26 6.68 -3.31
N ILE A 169 3.41 7.62 -3.71
CA ILE A 169 2.49 7.48 -4.83
C ILE A 169 2.76 8.60 -5.84
N GLU A 170 2.82 8.27 -7.11
CA GLU A 170 2.81 9.21 -8.21
C GLU A 170 1.36 9.65 -8.48
N PRO A 171 0.99 10.93 -8.26
CA PRO A 171 -0.41 11.36 -8.29
C PRO A 171 -1.10 11.14 -9.64
N GLY A 172 -0.39 11.35 -10.74
CA GLY A 172 -0.97 11.24 -12.09
C GLY A 172 -1.34 9.82 -12.48
N SER A 173 -0.46 8.86 -12.20
CA SER A 173 -0.65 7.44 -12.53
C SER A 173 -1.22 6.62 -11.38
N LEU A 174 -1.16 7.12 -10.14
CA LEU A 174 -1.42 6.38 -8.91
C LEU A 174 -0.53 5.12 -8.76
N GLN A 175 0.64 5.12 -9.41
CA GLN A 175 1.62 4.05 -9.25
C GLN A 175 2.35 4.20 -7.93
N LEU A 176 2.63 3.05 -7.30
CA LEU A 176 3.43 2.99 -6.09
C LEU A 176 4.91 3.06 -6.49
N ALA A 177 5.58 4.14 -6.11
CA ALA A 177 7.01 4.32 -6.34
C ALA A 177 7.85 3.72 -5.22
N ARG A 178 7.38 3.83 -3.96
CA ARG A 178 8.06 3.28 -2.79
C ARG A 178 7.04 2.80 -1.76
N LEU A 179 7.36 1.69 -1.11
CA LEU A 179 6.69 1.19 0.08
C LEU A 179 7.72 1.11 1.20
N THR A 180 7.46 1.74 2.33
CA THR A 180 8.35 1.71 3.49
C THR A 180 7.64 1.05 4.67
N LEU A 181 8.30 0.10 5.29
CA LEU A 181 7.90 -0.52 6.55
C LEU A 181 8.74 0.06 7.68
N LEU A 182 8.09 0.56 8.71
CA LEU A 182 8.72 0.88 9.98
C LEU A 182 8.35 -0.21 10.99
N GLU A 183 9.32 -1.08 11.27
CA GLU A 183 9.13 -2.24 12.13
C GLU A 183 8.96 -1.86 13.59
N SER A 184 8.28 -2.70 14.35
CA SER A 184 8.12 -2.52 15.80
C SER A 184 9.45 -2.63 16.53
N SER A 185 10.39 -3.41 15.99
CA SER A 185 11.80 -3.56 16.46
C SER A 185 12.66 -2.31 16.28
N GLY A 186 12.21 -1.33 15.46
CA GLY A 186 12.96 -0.14 15.07
C GLY A 186 13.66 -0.26 13.72
N GLY A 187 13.53 -1.40 13.05
CA GLY A 187 14.00 -1.59 11.68
C GLY A 187 13.19 -0.79 10.67
N ARG A 188 13.79 -0.52 9.52
CA ARG A 188 13.17 0.13 8.37
C ARG A 188 13.49 -0.65 7.11
N SER A 189 12.46 -0.99 6.34
CA SER A 189 12.58 -1.60 5.01
C SER A 189 11.94 -0.69 3.96
N ASP A 190 12.74 -0.16 3.06
CA ASP A 190 12.27 0.61 1.90
C ASP A 190 12.28 -0.28 0.66
N PHE A 191 11.13 -0.46 0.02
CA PHE A 191 10.98 -1.12 -1.27
C PHE A 191 10.73 -0.06 -2.33
N LEU A 192 11.71 0.20 -3.19
CA LEU A 192 11.59 1.10 -4.32
C LEU A 192 11.24 0.28 -5.55
N PHE A 193 10.22 0.72 -6.30
CA PHE A 193 9.75 0.05 -7.50
C PHE A 193 10.12 0.85 -8.74
N ALA A 194 10.58 0.13 -9.77
CA ALA A 194 10.91 0.66 -11.08
C ALA A 194 10.28 -0.23 -12.17
N ASN A 195 10.13 0.31 -13.38
CA ASN A 195 9.61 -0.41 -14.52
C ASN A 195 8.28 -1.13 -14.25
N LEU A 196 7.41 -0.49 -13.47
CA LEU A 196 6.14 -1.05 -13.03
C LEU A 196 5.19 -1.20 -14.21
N ARG A 197 4.71 -2.43 -14.43
CA ARG A 197 3.79 -2.81 -15.50
C ARG A 197 2.56 -3.48 -14.90
N GLU A 198 1.39 -2.98 -15.28
CA GLU A 198 0.09 -3.40 -14.77
C GLU A 198 -0.58 -4.36 -15.75
N ASN A 199 -1.38 -5.29 -15.22
CA ASN A 199 -2.18 -6.25 -15.99
C ASN A 199 -1.35 -7.07 -16.99
N VAL A 200 -0.13 -7.47 -16.59
CA VAL A 200 0.75 -8.29 -17.42
C VAL A 200 0.21 -9.69 -17.57
N ALA A 201 0.42 -10.31 -18.73
CA ALA A 201 0.07 -11.72 -18.94
C ALA A 201 0.87 -12.61 -17.97
N THR A 202 0.19 -13.44 -17.20
CA THR A 202 0.80 -14.34 -16.21
C THR A 202 0.13 -15.69 -16.22
N SER A 203 0.93 -16.75 -16.11
CA SER A 203 0.46 -18.13 -15.90
C SER A 203 0.60 -18.54 -14.44
N ASP A 204 -0.20 -19.50 -13.98
CA ASP A 204 -0.10 -20.03 -12.62
C ASP A 204 1.22 -20.80 -12.39
N ALA A 205 1.82 -21.32 -13.43
CA ALA A 205 3.11 -22.00 -13.37
C ALA A 205 4.25 -21.09 -12.86
N GLN A 206 4.15 -19.77 -13.08
CA GLN A 206 5.14 -18.81 -12.57
C GLN A 206 5.10 -18.68 -11.04
N PHE A 207 4.02 -19.13 -10.40
CA PHE A 207 3.83 -19.12 -8.95
C PHE A 207 3.92 -20.52 -8.33
N SER A 208 4.59 -21.43 -9.00
CA SER A 208 4.89 -22.79 -8.50
C SER A 208 6.40 -22.96 -8.33
N PHE A 209 6.77 -23.71 -7.29
CA PHE A 209 8.16 -24.06 -7.03
C PHE A 209 8.40 -25.53 -7.35
N LYS A 210 9.38 -25.78 -8.19
CA LYS A 210 9.94 -27.12 -8.41
C LYS A 210 11.32 -27.15 -7.78
N ALA A 211 11.49 -27.99 -6.74
CA ALA A 211 12.76 -28.10 -6.05
C ALA A 211 13.84 -28.59 -7.03
N PRO A 212 14.98 -27.91 -7.13
CA PRO A 212 16.13 -28.43 -7.84
C PRO A 212 16.63 -29.73 -7.22
N VAL A 213 17.43 -30.49 -7.99
CA VAL A 213 18.04 -31.74 -7.50
C VAL A 213 18.90 -31.43 -6.26
N GLY A 214 18.70 -32.18 -5.19
CA GLY A 214 19.42 -32.02 -3.92
C GLY A 214 18.93 -30.88 -3.02
N VAL A 215 17.76 -30.27 -3.35
CA VAL A 215 17.10 -29.28 -2.50
C VAL A 215 15.99 -29.96 -1.71
N GLU A 216 16.05 -29.85 -0.38
CA GLU A 216 15.02 -30.30 0.54
C GLU A 216 13.90 -29.26 0.69
N VAL A 217 12.65 -29.67 0.73
CA VAL A 217 11.51 -28.79 1.08
C VAL A 217 11.01 -29.15 2.47
N ARG A 218 11.19 -28.22 3.41
CA ARG A 218 10.77 -28.33 4.80
C ARG A 218 9.43 -27.62 5.01
N ASN A 219 8.51 -28.26 5.72
CA ASN A 219 7.22 -27.67 6.05
C ASN A 219 7.24 -27.22 7.52
N ASN A 220 6.87 -25.97 7.77
CA ASN A 220 6.67 -25.35 9.09
C ASN A 220 5.17 -25.29 9.41
#